data_217eb53e26cc4676336187a28c723129
#
_entry.id   217eb53e26cc4676336187a28c723129
#
_cell.length_a   1.000
_cell.length_b   1.000
_cell.length_c   1.000
_cell.angle_alpha   90.00
_cell.angle_beta   90.00
_cell.angle_gamma   90.00
#
_symmetry.space_group_name_H-M   'P 1'
#
loop_
_entity.id
_entity.type
_entity.pdbx_description
1 polymer ?
#
loop_
_entity_poly.entity_id
_entity_poly.type
_entity_poly.pdbx_seq_one_letter_code
_entity_poly.pdbx_strand_id
1 'polypeptide(L)'
;MMATAFKWALEFNTPMALITLAATVSWGFFGVRVVVAGSLKSVHEMKSGVVLSCLLLGLLNPAFFYWILFTAYDLLPAQDAMAINYTWGLTLPLVASVFSRTLPTKYETGLALLSYLGILVIATNGNLGALEFDRPAGVALALLSTVIWSLSWVINSRIIDANNIDPELALFLNFSAALPLLWIVTVLAGQMPTNSMGSLLGGIYIGLFEMGIAFVLWMRAMRLTDNPLRISSLIFLAPPLSLLLIGTVLNETIAGSTLVGLVIILMGLAGQQWLDRAR
;
A
#
# COMPACT_ATOMS: atom_id res chain seq x y z
N MET A 1 0.88 3.60 12.42
CA MET A 1 -0.57 3.82 12.61
C MET A 1 -1.41 2.83 11.81
N MET A 2 -1.22 2.69 10.49
CA MET A 2 -2.06 1.82 9.66
C MET A 2 -1.90 0.33 9.97
N ALA A 3 -0.69 -0.16 10.21
CA ALA A 3 -0.44 -1.56 10.58
C ALA A 3 -1.28 -2.00 11.79
N THR A 4 -1.33 -1.18 12.84
CA THR A 4 -2.15 -1.42 14.03
C THR A 4 -3.64 -1.46 13.69
N ALA A 5 -4.11 -0.51 12.86
CA ALA A 5 -5.50 -0.47 12.42
C ALA A 5 -5.89 -1.68 11.56
N PHE A 6 -5.00 -2.12 10.65
CA PHE A 6 -5.22 -3.31 9.83
C PHE A 6 -5.35 -4.56 10.71
N LYS A 7 -4.39 -4.76 11.61
CA LYS A 7 -4.40 -5.93 12.49
C LYS A 7 -5.62 -5.96 13.40
N TRP A 8 -5.95 -4.81 14.02
CA TRP A 8 -7.15 -4.68 14.85
C TRP A 8 -8.43 -4.94 14.05
N ALA A 9 -8.57 -4.40 12.84
CA ALA A 9 -9.77 -4.60 12.02
C ALA A 9 -9.91 -6.05 11.52
N LEU A 10 -8.80 -6.77 11.35
CA LEU A 10 -8.78 -8.19 11.00
C LEU A 10 -9.21 -9.11 12.14
N GLU A 11 -9.26 -8.63 13.39
CA GLU A 11 -9.87 -9.39 14.49
C GLU A 11 -11.39 -9.58 14.30
N PHE A 12 -12.03 -8.68 13.55
CA PHE A 12 -13.48 -8.66 13.33
C PHE A 12 -13.90 -9.04 11.91
N ASN A 13 -12.95 -9.07 10.97
CA ASN A 13 -13.20 -9.28 9.55
C ASN A 13 -12.21 -10.26 8.94
N THR A 14 -12.64 -11.02 7.95
CA THR A 14 -11.70 -11.64 7.01
C THR A 14 -11.04 -10.58 6.14
N PRO A 15 -9.86 -10.85 5.54
CA PRO A 15 -9.21 -9.93 4.60
C PRO A 15 -10.14 -9.45 3.48
N MET A 16 -10.97 -10.36 2.93
CA MET A 16 -11.92 -10.04 1.86
C MET A 16 -13.05 -9.13 2.36
N ALA A 17 -13.64 -9.41 3.51
CA ALA A 17 -14.67 -8.57 4.11
C ALA A 17 -14.14 -7.16 4.41
N LEU A 18 -12.92 -7.07 4.94
CA LEU A 18 -12.30 -5.81 5.30
C LEU A 18 -12.04 -4.92 4.08
N ILE A 19 -11.46 -5.48 2.99
CA ILE A 19 -11.23 -4.70 1.77
C ILE A 19 -12.56 -4.25 1.15
N THR A 20 -13.58 -5.09 1.17
CA THR A 20 -14.88 -4.75 0.59
C THR A 20 -15.55 -3.60 1.34
N LEU A 21 -15.54 -3.61 2.67
CA LEU A 21 -16.03 -2.50 3.48
C LEU A 21 -15.22 -1.22 3.25
N ALA A 22 -13.90 -1.32 3.34
CA ALA A 22 -13.01 -0.16 3.18
C ALA A 22 -13.13 0.45 1.77
N ALA A 23 -13.19 -0.38 0.73
CA ALA A 23 -13.39 0.07 -0.64
C ALA A 23 -14.75 0.75 -0.84
N THR A 24 -15.81 0.26 -0.17
CA THR A 24 -17.14 0.88 -0.21
C THR A 24 -17.10 2.29 0.36
N VAL A 25 -16.45 2.47 1.51
CA VAL A 25 -16.29 3.77 2.16
C VAL A 25 -15.46 4.72 1.29
N SER A 26 -14.34 4.24 0.76
CA SER A 26 -13.46 5.03 -0.11
C SER A 26 -14.16 5.45 -1.40
N TRP A 27 -14.91 4.56 -2.01
CA TRP A 27 -15.71 4.88 -3.19
C TRP A 27 -16.71 5.98 -2.90
N GLY A 28 -17.43 5.90 -1.78
CA GLY A 28 -18.34 6.96 -1.35
C GLY A 28 -17.63 8.28 -1.09
N PHE A 29 -16.48 8.24 -0.43
CA PHE A 29 -15.65 9.42 -0.17
C PHE A 29 -15.20 10.11 -1.48
N PHE A 30 -14.60 9.36 -2.42
CA PHE A 30 -14.20 9.94 -3.72
C PHE A 30 -15.40 10.35 -4.55
N GLY A 31 -16.52 9.60 -4.51
CA GLY A 31 -17.76 9.98 -5.18
C GLY A 31 -18.26 11.36 -4.76
N VAL A 32 -18.34 11.63 -3.46
CA VAL A 32 -18.70 12.95 -2.93
C VAL A 32 -17.72 14.02 -3.41
N ARG A 33 -16.41 13.77 -3.35
CA ARG A 33 -15.40 14.74 -3.76
C ARG A 33 -15.48 15.08 -5.26
N VAL A 34 -15.63 14.06 -6.09
CA VAL A 34 -15.72 14.22 -7.56
C VAL A 34 -17.03 14.96 -7.96
N VAL A 35 -18.14 14.68 -7.25
CA VAL A 35 -19.41 15.41 -7.46
C VAL A 35 -19.27 16.88 -7.05
N VAL A 36 -18.72 17.16 -5.86
CA VAL A 36 -18.52 18.52 -5.36
C VAL A 36 -17.55 19.32 -6.25
N ALA A 37 -16.50 18.67 -6.75
CA ALA A 37 -15.57 19.29 -7.70
C ALA A 37 -16.13 19.48 -9.11
N GLY A 38 -17.26 18.83 -9.44
CA GLY A 38 -17.84 18.85 -10.79
C GLY A 38 -17.05 18.03 -11.81
N SER A 39 -16.06 17.25 -11.37
CA SER A 39 -15.14 16.50 -12.24
C SER A 39 -15.81 15.32 -12.98
N LEU A 40 -17.00 14.88 -12.55
CA LEU A 40 -17.77 13.83 -13.26
C LEU A 40 -18.05 14.17 -14.71
N LYS A 41 -18.24 15.45 -15.04
CA LYS A 41 -18.51 15.89 -16.41
C LYS A 41 -17.36 15.55 -17.35
N SER A 42 -16.13 15.61 -16.85
CA SER A 42 -14.93 15.32 -17.61
C SER A 42 -14.85 13.86 -18.08
N VAL A 43 -15.58 12.92 -17.45
CA VAL A 43 -15.62 11.51 -17.89
C VAL A 43 -16.17 11.40 -19.32
N HIS A 44 -17.16 12.23 -19.68
CA HIS A 44 -17.71 12.23 -21.03
C HIS A 44 -16.77 12.76 -22.11
N GLU A 45 -15.78 13.56 -21.70
CA GLU A 45 -14.76 14.12 -22.58
C GLU A 45 -13.55 13.17 -22.71
N MET A 46 -13.42 12.20 -21.80
CA MET A 46 -12.33 11.22 -21.83
C MET A 46 -12.55 10.18 -22.94
N LYS A 47 -11.44 9.79 -23.60
CA LYS A 47 -11.47 8.65 -24.52
C LYS A 47 -11.89 7.39 -23.80
N SER A 48 -12.75 6.58 -24.40
CA SER A 48 -13.23 5.32 -23.79
C SER A 48 -12.12 4.38 -23.35
N GLY A 49 -11.01 4.31 -24.11
CA GLY A 49 -9.84 3.51 -23.73
C GLY A 49 -9.14 4.00 -22.46
N VAL A 50 -9.17 5.30 -22.18
CA VAL A 50 -8.58 5.88 -20.96
C VAL A 50 -9.47 5.56 -19.76
N VAL A 51 -10.80 5.72 -19.91
CA VAL A 51 -11.76 5.32 -18.86
C VAL A 51 -11.62 3.83 -18.54
N LEU A 52 -11.55 2.98 -19.56
CA LEU A 52 -11.35 1.54 -19.39
C LEU A 52 -10.04 1.23 -18.66
N SER A 53 -8.96 1.94 -18.98
CA SER A 53 -7.67 1.76 -18.31
C SER A 53 -7.75 2.12 -16.81
N CYS A 54 -8.42 3.22 -16.46
CA CYS A 54 -8.67 3.57 -15.06
C CYS A 54 -9.52 2.50 -14.36
N LEU A 55 -10.58 2.01 -14.99
CA LEU A 55 -11.42 0.96 -14.44
C LEU A 55 -10.63 -0.33 -14.21
N LEU A 56 -9.83 -0.79 -15.18
CA LEU A 56 -9.00 -2.00 -15.05
C LEU A 56 -7.94 -1.88 -13.97
N LEU A 57 -7.37 -0.68 -13.78
CA LEU A 57 -6.44 -0.46 -12.67
C LEU A 57 -7.07 -0.65 -11.29
N GLY A 58 -8.37 -0.44 -11.16
CA GLY A 58 -9.10 -0.73 -9.93
C GLY A 58 -9.04 -2.20 -9.52
N LEU A 59 -8.96 -3.12 -10.48
CA LEU A 59 -8.77 -4.54 -10.20
C LEU A 59 -7.39 -4.80 -9.57
N LEU A 60 -6.37 -4.08 -10.00
CA LEU A 60 -5.03 -4.18 -9.45
C LEU A 60 -4.95 -3.47 -8.09
N ASN A 61 -5.44 -2.23 -7.99
CA ASN A 61 -5.51 -1.42 -6.79
C ASN A 61 -6.80 -0.56 -6.83
N PRO A 62 -7.78 -0.74 -5.92
CA PRO A 62 -7.60 -1.34 -4.60
C PRO A 62 -7.78 -2.87 -4.50
N ALA A 63 -8.41 -3.56 -5.45
CA ALA A 63 -8.90 -4.91 -5.19
C ALA A 63 -7.76 -5.90 -4.84
N PHE A 64 -6.87 -6.21 -5.77
CA PHE A 64 -5.81 -7.21 -5.56
C PHE A 64 -4.79 -6.78 -4.51
N PHE A 65 -4.34 -5.53 -4.56
CA PHE A 65 -3.33 -5.02 -3.65
C PHE A 65 -3.75 -5.18 -2.18
N TYR A 66 -4.89 -4.61 -1.80
CA TYR A 66 -5.31 -4.64 -0.40
C TYR A 66 -5.78 -6.03 0.06
N TRP A 67 -6.36 -6.83 -0.83
CA TRP A 67 -6.66 -8.21 -0.49
C TRP A 67 -5.39 -8.99 -0.11
N ILE A 68 -4.35 -8.90 -0.91
CA ILE A 68 -3.06 -9.55 -0.65
C ILE A 68 -2.41 -8.95 0.60
N LEU A 69 -2.42 -7.63 0.74
CA LEU A 69 -1.85 -6.95 1.90
C LEU A 69 -2.57 -7.36 3.20
N PHE A 70 -3.89 -7.33 3.23
CA PHE A 70 -4.64 -7.72 4.43
C PHE A 70 -4.47 -9.21 4.75
N THR A 71 -4.37 -10.07 3.73
CA THR A 71 -4.04 -11.48 3.94
C THR A 71 -2.62 -11.65 4.53
N ALA A 72 -1.65 -10.85 4.10
CA ALA A 72 -0.33 -10.85 4.71
C ALA A 72 -0.38 -10.43 6.19
N TYR A 73 -1.14 -9.36 6.52
CA TYR A 73 -1.34 -8.93 7.91
C TYR A 73 -2.11 -9.93 8.76
N ASP A 74 -2.99 -10.73 8.17
CA ASP A 74 -3.70 -11.80 8.86
C ASP A 74 -2.73 -12.94 9.24
N LEU A 75 -1.84 -13.29 8.33
CA LEU A 75 -0.88 -14.37 8.49
C LEU A 75 0.36 -14.01 9.33
N LEU A 76 0.79 -12.74 9.35
CA LEU A 76 2.00 -12.26 10.00
C LEU A 76 1.69 -11.45 11.27
N PRO A 77 2.63 -11.35 12.22
CA PRO A 77 2.63 -10.28 13.21
C PRO A 77 2.58 -8.91 12.53
N ALA A 78 1.89 -7.94 13.14
CA ALA A 78 1.73 -6.61 12.57
C ALA A 78 3.08 -5.93 12.27
N GLN A 79 4.06 -6.12 13.16
CA GLN A 79 5.42 -5.59 13.04
C GLN A 79 6.14 -6.11 11.80
N ASP A 80 6.03 -7.41 11.50
CA ASP A 80 6.73 -8.06 10.39
C ASP A 80 6.07 -7.68 9.05
N ALA A 81 4.74 -7.77 8.98
CA ALA A 81 3.98 -7.35 7.80
C ALA A 81 4.27 -5.88 7.45
N MET A 82 4.30 -4.99 8.46
CA MET A 82 4.65 -3.58 8.30
C MET A 82 6.08 -3.43 7.76
N ALA A 83 7.07 -4.04 8.42
CA ALA A 83 8.47 -3.88 8.04
C ALA A 83 8.74 -4.35 6.60
N ILE A 84 8.19 -5.51 6.23
CA ILE A 84 8.31 -6.05 4.87
C ILE A 84 7.59 -5.14 3.86
N ASN A 85 6.39 -4.68 4.17
CA ASN A 85 5.63 -3.80 3.28
C ASN A 85 6.36 -2.48 3.02
N TYR A 86 7.14 -1.95 3.98
CA TYR A 86 7.94 -0.74 3.78
C TYR A 86 8.97 -0.83 2.64
N THR A 87 9.29 -2.03 2.17
CA THR A 87 10.16 -2.20 0.99
C THR A 87 9.52 -1.71 -0.32
N TRP A 88 8.24 -1.33 -0.32
CA TRP A 88 7.64 -0.64 -1.47
C TRP A 88 8.44 0.60 -1.89
N GLY A 89 9.08 1.29 -0.95
CA GLY A 89 9.92 2.44 -1.22
C GLY A 89 11.16 2.12 -2.10
N LEU A 90 11.56 0.85 -2.14
CA LEU A 90 12.61 0.33 -3.02
C LEU A 90 12.04 -0.31 -4.29
N THR A 91 10.93 -1.02 -4.13
CA THR A 91 10.27 -1.72 -5.24
C THR A 91 9.72 -0.73 -6.26
N LEU A 92 9.21 0.42 -5.81
CA LEU A 92 8.67 1.46 -6.71
C LEU A 92 9.69 2.02 -7.70
N PRO A 93 10.90 2.48 -7.29
CA PRO A 93 11.93 2.91 -8.24
C PRO A 93 12.38 1.81 -9.19
N LEU A 94 12.50 0.56 -8.70
CA LEU A 94 12.85 -0.58 -9.55
C LEU A 94 11.79 -0.84 -10.63
N VAL A 95 10.52 -0.85 -10.26
CA VAL A 95 9.41 -0.97 -11.21
C VAL A 95 9.40 0.21 -12.18
N ALA A 96 9.55 1.44 -11.69
CA ALA A 96 9.59 2.64 -12.53
C ALA A 96 10.73 2.60 -13.54
N SER A 97 11.89 2.05 -13.19
CA SER A 97 13.06 1.90 -14.07
C SER A 97 12.78 0.96 -15.25
N VAL A 98 12.02 -0.11 -15.03
CA VAL A 98 11.59 -1.02 -16.11
C VAL A 98 10.72 -0.27 -17.13
N PHE A 99 9.78 0.53 -16.65
CA PHE A 99 8.88 1.33 -17.52
C PHE A 99 9.61 2.46 -18.25
N SER A 100 10.64 3.04 -17.64
CA SER A 100 11.47 4.11 -18.22
C SER A 100 12.58 3.54 -19.13
N ARG A 101 12.75 2.21 -19.18
CA ARG A 101 13.84 1.52 -19.86
C ARG A 101 15.23 1.99 -19.39
N THR A 102 15.32 2.41 -18.14
CA THR A 102 16.58 2.80 -17.48
C THR A 102 16.98 1.69 -16.52
N LEU A 103 18.18 1.15 -16.68
CA LEU A 103 18.68 0.13 -15.76
C LEU A 103 19.07 0.78 -14.43
N PRO A 104 18.75 0.17 -13.29
CA PRO A 104 19.22 0.63 -12.01
C PRO A 104 20.75 0.57 -11.95
N THR A 105 21.37 1.55 -11.32
CA THR A 105 22.82 1.58 -11.13
C THR A 105 23.26 0.48 -10.16
N LYS A 106 24.57 0.18 -10.16
CA LYS A 106 25.17 -0.78 -9.21
C LYS A 106 24.88 -0.40 -7.75
N TYR A 107 24.87 0.89 -7.45
CA TYR A 107 24.57 1.41 -6.11
C TYR A 107 23.10 1.20 -5.73
N GLU A 108 22.17 1.51 -6.61
CA GLU A 108 20.73 1.27 -6.39
C GLU A 108 20.44 -0.22 -6.22
N THR A 109 21.08 -1.06 -7.05
CA THR A 109 20.96 -2.52 -6.92
C THR A 109 21.53 -3.00 -5.59
N GLY A 110 22.69 -2.50 -5.16
CA GLY A 110 23.30 -2.85 -3.88
C GLY A 110 22.44 -2.46 -2.69
N LEU A 111 21.84 -1.27 -2.71
CA LEU A 111 20.93 -0.79 -1.65
C LEU A 111 19.62 -1.58 -1.60
N ALA A 112 19.10 -1.98 -2.76
CA ALA A 112 17.94 -2.86 -2.82
C ALA A 112 18.27 -4.24 -2.22
N LEU A 113 19.39 -4.85 -2.59
CA LEU A 113 19.84 -6.12 -2.02
C LEU A 113 20.05 -6.03 -0.50
N LEU A 114 20.62 -4.94 0.00
CA LEU A 114 20.76 -4.69 1.44
C LEU A 114 19.39 -4.72 2.12
N SER A 115 18.40 -4.05 1.57
CA SER A 115 17.06 -4.04 2.17
C SER A 115 16.38 -5.40 2.12
N TYR A 116 16.56 -6.16 1.04
CA TYR A 116 16.04 -7.53 0.99
C TYR A 116 16.73 -8.47 1.99
N LEU A 117 18.00 -8.24 2.34
CA LEU A 117 18.64 -8.93 3.48
C LEU A 117 17.91 -8.62 4.80
N GLY A 118 17.44 -7.39 5.00
CA GLY A 118 16.60 -7.05 6.16
C GLY A 118 15.33 -7.88 6.23
N ILE A 119 14.69 -8.13 5.08
CA ILE A 119 13.51 -9.01 5.01
C ILE A 119 13.87 -10.46 5.41
N LEU A 120 15.01 -10.97 4.95
CA LEU A 120 15.45 -12.31 5.35
C LEU A 120 15.68 -12.42 6.86
N VAL A 121 16.24 -11.38 7.49
CA VAL A 121 16.40 -11.35 8.97
C VAL A 121 15.05 -11.42 9.66
N ILE A 122 14.04 -10.69 9.19
CA ILE A 122 12.68 -10.75 9.76
C ILE A 122 12.07 -12.14 9.53
N ALA A 123 12.08 -12.60 8.29
CA ALA A 123 11.40 -13.83 7.87
C ALA A 123 11.96 -15.10 8.52
N THR A 124 13.23 -15.09 8.92
CA THR A 124 13.90 -16.21 9.59
C THR A 124 14.01 -16.03 11.11
N ASN A 125 13.34 -15.04 11.67
CA ASN A 125 13.49 -14.66 13.09
C ASN A 125 14.95 -14.48 13.52
N GLY A 126 15.81 -14.01 12.61
CA GLY A 126 17.25 -13.80 12.82
C GLY A 126 18.10 -15.05 12.65
N ASN A 127 17.52 -16.21 12.39
CA ASN A 127 18.26 -17.45 12.19
C ASN A 127 18.60 -17.71 10.72
N LEU A 128 19.46 -16.88 10.16
CA LEU A 128 19.88 -16.98 8.76
C LEU A 128 20.57 -18.31 8.41
N GLY A 129 21.13 -19.01 9.41
CA GLY A 129 21.83 -20.28 9.17
C GLY A 129 20.89 -21.45 8.90
N ALA A 130 19.70 -21.46 9.48
CA ALA A 130 18.71 -22.51 9.26
C ALA A 130 17.91 -22.32 7.98
N LEU A 131 17.77 -21.06 7.50
CA LEU A 131 16.89 -20.64 6.37
C LEU A 131 15.46 -21.17 6.54
N GLU A 132 15.02 -21.37 7.77
CA GLU A 132 13.65 -21.74 8.08
C GLU A 132 12.78 -20.49 8.15
N PHE A 133 11.79 -20.45 7.28
CA PHE A 133 10.84 -19.35 7.23
C PHE A 133 9.64 -19.66 8.10
N ASP A 134 9.43 -18.90 9.13
CA ASP A 134 8.37 -19.13 10.12
C ASP A 134 6.96 -19.03 9.49
N ARG A 135 6.78 -18.14 8.53
CA ARG A 135 5.50 -17.92 7.83
C ARG A 135 5.70 -17.54 6.36
N PRO A 136 6.19 -18.46 5.52
CA PRO A 136 6.65 -18.14 4.17
C PRO A 136 5.54 -17.56 3.27
N ALA A 137 4.30 -18.03 3.43
CA ALA A 137 3.17 -17.51 2.67
C ALA A 137 2.89 -16.04 3.00
N GLY A 138 2.88 -15.66 4.27
CA GLY A 138 2.69 -14.28 4.70
C GLY A 138 3.79 -13.35 4.18
N VAL A 139 5.06 -13.79 4.26
CA VAL A 139 6.22 -13.03 3.73
C VAL A 139 6.09 -12.84 2.21
N ALA A 140 5.77 -13.91 1.48
CA ALA A 140 5.60 -13.85 0.02
C ALA A 140 4.46 -12.90 -0.38
N LEU A 141 3.33 -12.93 0.32
CA LEU A 141 2.21 -12.02 0.08
C LEU A 141 2.56 -10.57 0.41
N ALA A 142 3.27 -10.32 1.52
CA ALA A 142 3.73 -8.98 1.87
C ALA A 142 4.67 -8.40 0.81
N LEU A 143 5.61 -9.21 0.27
CA LEU A 143 6.48 -8.81 -0.82
C LEU A 143 5.71 -8.59 -2.12
N LEU A 144 4.80 -9.50 -2.47
CA LEU A 144 3.97 -9.39 -3.67
C LEU A 144 3.11 -8.13 -3.64
N SER A 145 2.58 -7.75 -2.46
CA SER A 145 1.82 -6.52 -2.30
C SER A 145 2.65 -5.28 -2.69
N THR A 146 3.94 -5.23 -2.36
CA THR A 146 4.80 -4.09 -2.73
C THR A 146 5.00 -3.95 -4.24
N VAL A 147 5.08 -5.09 -4.94
CA VAL A 147 5.18 -5.13 -6.41
C VAL A 147 3.89 -4.65 -7.06
N ILE A 148 2.74 -5.19 -6.62
CA ILE A 148 1.43 -4.80 -7.15
C ILE A 148 1.15 -3.32 -6.89
N TRP A 149 1.46 -2.83 -5.69
CA TRP A 149 1.31 -1.41 -5.34
C TRP A 149 2.17 -0.54 -6.25
N SER A 150 3.44 -0.89 -6.43
CA SER A 150 4.38 -0.15 -7.28
C SER A 150 3.93 -0.13 -8.74
N LEU A 151 3.51 -1.28 -9.28
CA LEU A 151 2.95 -1.37 -10.63
C LEU A 151 1.72 -0.48 -10.79
N SER A 152 0.77 -0.59 -9.86
CA SER A 152 -0.47 0.20 -9.93
C SER A 152 -0.19 1.69 -9.88
N TRP A 153 0.74 2.11 -9.02
CA TRP A 153 1.11 3.52 -8.88
C TRP A 153 1.79 4.08 -10.12
N VAL A 154 2.78 3.35 -10.67
CA VAL A 154 3.49 3.78 -11.89
C VAL A 154 2.54 3.89 -13.09
N ILE A 155 1.66 2.90 -13.27
CA ILE A 155 0.73 2.89 -14.40
C ILE A 155 -0.32 3.99 -14.22
N ASN A 156 -0.87 4.15 -13.00
CA ASN A 156 -1.89 5.17 -12.72
C ASN A 156 -1.34 6.58 -12.93
N SER A 157 -0.14 6.89 -12.42
CA SER A 157 0.50 8.18 -12.62
C SER A 157 0.70 8.48 -14.11
N ARG A 158 1.17 7.52 -14.90
CA ARG A 158 1.35 7.70 -16.34
C ARG A 158 0.04 7.97 -17.10
N ILE A 159 -1.04 7.27 -16.73
CA ILE A 159 -2.37 7.50 -17.35
C ILE A 159 -2.87 8.89 -16.98
N ILE A 160 -2.76 9.30 -15.72
CA ILE A 160 -3.15 10.62 -15.23
C ILE A 160 -2.40 11.73 -15.96
N ASP A 161 -1.05 11.61 -16.00
CA ASP A 161 -0.19 12.66 -16.59
C ASP A 161 -0.37 12.75 -18.11
N ALA A 162 -0.41 11.62 -18.81
CA ALA A 162 -0.54 11.57 -20.26
C ALA A 162 -1.90 12.11 -20.77
N ASN A 163 -2.94 12.07 -19.94
CA ASN A 163 -4.30 12.48 -20.33
C ASN A 163 -4.82 13.67 -19.52
N ASN A 164 -3.98 14.27 -18.66
CA ASN A 164 -4.33 15.39 -17.79
C ASN A 164 -5.63 15.17 -16.99
N ILE A 165 -5.74 13.99 -16.37
CA ILE A 165 -6.92 13.58 -15.61
C ILE A 165 -6.81 14.14 -14.18
N ASP A 166 -7.94 14.50 -13.59
CA ASP A 166 -8.01 14.74 -12.14
C ASP A 166 -7.70 13.43 -11.39
N PRO A 167 -6.65 13.39 -10.54
CA PRO A 167 -6.30 12.19 -9.82
C PRO A 167 -7.41 11.61 -8.93
N GLU A 168 -8.27 12.48 -8.35
CA GLU A 168 -9.39 12.02 -7.53
C GLU A 168 -10.46 11.34 -8.39
N LEU A 169 -10.66 11.84 -9.63
CA LEU A 169 -11.52 11.18 -10.61
C LEU A 169 -10.96 9.83 -11.06
N ALA A 170 -9.65 9.73 -11.30
CA ALA A 170 -9.02 8.46 -11.65
C ALA A 170 -9.19 7.43 -10.52
N LEU A 171 -8.98 7.83 -9.25
CA LEU A 171 -9.20 6.97 -8.09
C LEU A 171 -10.69 6.57 -7.97
N PHE A 172 -11.62 7.49 -8.15
CA PHE A 172 -13.04 7.17 -8.15
C PHE A 172 -13.38 6.08 -9.19
N LEU A 173 -12.85 6.19 -10.41
CA LEU A 173 -13.03 5.19 -11.46
C LEU A 173 -12.40 3.84 -11.08
N ASN A 174 -11.19 3.84 -10.48
CA ASN A 174 -10.54 2.64 -9.99
C ASN A 174 -11.45 1.92 -8.97
N PHE A 175 -11.93 2.64 -7.95
CA PHE A 175 -12.84 2.05 -6.95
C PHE A 175 -14.18 1.61 -7.55
N SER A 176 -14.69 2.31 -8.56
CA SER A 176 -15.97 1.98 -9.21
C SER A 176 -15.94 0.63 -9.92
N ALA A 177 -14.80 0.21 -10.46
CA ALA A 177 -14.65 -1.12 -11.05
C ALA A 177 -14.31 -2.20 -10.02
N ALA A 178 -13.51 -1.85 -9.01
CA ALA A 178 -13.14 -2.79 -7.97
C ALA A 178 -14.33 -3.22 -7.11
N LEU A 179 -15.21 -2.29 -6.77
CA LEU A 179 -16.27 -2.48 -5.79
C LEU A 179 -17.27 -3.60 -6.17
N PRO A 180 -17.83 -3.66 -7.41
CA PRO A 180 -18.70 -4.75 -7.78
C PRO A 180 -18.02 -6.12 -7.71
N LEU A 181 -16.75 -6.21 -8.15
CA LEU A 181 -15.98 -7.45 -8.08
C LEU A 181 -15.76 -7.88 -6.63
N LEU A 182 -15.36 -6.95 -5.76
CA LEU A 182 -15.14 -7.24 -4.34
C LEU A 182 -16.41 -7.75 -3.67
N TRP A 183 -17.57 -7.12 -3.90
CA TRP A 183 -18.83 -7.57 -3.36
C TRP A 183 -19.23 -8.95 -3.90
N ILE A 184 -19.10 -9.20 -5.20
CA ILE A 184 -19.39 -10.50 -5.81
C ILE A 184 -18.52 -11.58 -5.16
N VAL A 185 -17.21 -11.37 -5.07
CA VAL A 185 -16.29 -12.35 -4.46
C VAL A 185 -16.59 -12.57 -2.99
N THR A 186 -16.87 -11.50 -2.23
CA THR A 186 -17.23 -11.56 -0.80
C THR A 186 -18.48 -12.41 -0.56
N VAL A 187 -19.51 -12.20 -1.39
CA VAL A 187 -20.77 -12.98 -1.30
C VAL A 187 -20.52 -14.43 -1.69
N LEU A 188 -19.87 -14.68 -2.83
CA LEU A 188 -19.62 -16.04 -3.32
C LEU A 188 -18.71 -16.85 -2.39
N ALA A 189 -17.74 -16.20 -1.74
CA ALA A 189 -16.87 -16.83 -0.75
C ALA A 189 -17.54 -17.01 0.62
N GLY A 190 -18.74 -16.49 0.84
CA GLY A 190 -19.41 -16.50 2.13
C GLY A 190 -18.69 -15.69 3.22
N GLN A 191 -17.82 -14.75 2.82
CA GLN A 191 -16.99 -13.93 3.71
C GLN A 191 -17.63 -12.55 3.95
N MET A 192 -18.91 -12.52 4.26
CA MET A 192 -19.63 -11.27 4.53
C MET A 192 -19.04 -10.56 5.77
N PRO A 193 -18.98 -9.21 5.74
CA PRO A 193 -18.63 -8.43 6.92
C PRO A 193 -19.51 -8.80 8.11
N THR A 194 -18.91 -8.91 9.29
CA THR A 194 -19.69 -9.17 10.50
C THR A 194 -20.48 -7.94 10.92
N ASN A 195 -21.68 -8.16 11.49
CA ASN A 195 -22.52 -7.07 12.03
C ASN A 195 -22.00 -6.61 13.41
N SER A 196 -20.69 -6.45 13.55
CA SER A 196 -20.08 -5.95 14.79
C SER A 196 -19.66 -4.49 14.62
N MET A 197 -19.68 -3.74 15.71
CA MET A 197 -19.17 -2.37 15.71
C MET A 197 -17.69 -2.32 15.32
N GLY A 198 -16.89 -3.30 15.74
CA GLY A 198 -15.48 -3.40 15.36
C GLY A 198 -15.27 -3.57 13.86
N SER A 199 -16.11 -4.42 13.22
CA SER A 199 -16.08 -4.61 11.77
C SER A 199 -16.35 -3.29 11.03
N LEU A 200 -17.42 -2.60 11.39
CA LEU A 200 -17.81 -1.34 10.74
C LEU A 200 -16.78 -0.24 10.97
N LEU A 201 -16.33 -0.04 12.21
CA LEU A 201 -15.34 0.99 12.53
C LEU A 201 -14.00 0.72 11.83
N GLY A 202 -13.56 -0.54 11.75
CA GLY A 202 -12.35 -0.93 11.02
C GLY A 202 -12.45 -0.60 9.54
N GLY A 203 -13.55 -0.99 8.89
CA GLY A 203 -13.81 -0.69 7.48
C GLY A 203 -13.91 0.82 7.20
N ILE A 204 -14.63 1.56 8.04
CA ILE A 204 -14.75 3.02 7.92
C ILE A 204 -13.39 3.70 8.12
N TYR A 205 -12.66 3.34 9.17
CA TYR A 205 -11.37 3.94 9.46
C TYR A 205 -10.37 3.72 8.32
N ILE A 206 -10.22 2.48 7.86
CA ILE A 206 -9.29 2.15 6.78
C ILE A 206 -9.73 2.80 5.47
N GLY A 207 -11.01 2.69 5.12
CA GLY A 207 -11.54 3.28 3.89
C GLY A 207 -11.40 4.79 3.84
N LEU A 208 -11.68 5.47 4.95
CA LEU A 208 -11.64 6.92 4.99
C LEU A 208 -10.21 7.46 5.14
N PHE A 209 -9.43 6.93 6.09
CA PHE A 209 -8.12 7.50 6.42
C PHE A 209 -6.98 6.95 5.58
N GLU A 210 -6.95 5.64 5.32
CA GLU A 210 -5.89 5.02 4.52
C GLU A 210 -6.14 5.17 3.01
N MET A 211 -7.30 4.71 2.54
CA MET A 211 -7.61 4.66 1.11
C MET A 211 -8.21 5.96 0.57
N GLY A 212 -8.69 6.86 1.43
CA GLY A 212 -9.33 8.12 1.07
C GLY A 212 -8.44 9.34 1.35
N ILE A 213 -8.49 9.83 2.58
CA ILE A 213 -7.86 11.10 2.99
C ILE A 213 -6.35 11.07 2.80
N ALA A 214 -5.67 9.97 3.17
CA ALA A 214 -4.23 9.87 3.02
C ALA A 214 -3.79 10.02 1.55
N PHE A 215 -4.51 9.40 0.61
CA PHE A 215 -4.23 9.56 -0.83
C PHE A 215 -4.40 11.00 -1.30
N VAL A 216 -5.48 11.68 -0.90
CA VAL A 216 -5.71 13.08 -1.27
C VAL A 216 -4.62 14.00 -0.70
N LEU A 217 -4.28 13.82 0.59
CA LEU A 217 -3.24 14.61 1.23
C LEU A 217 -1.87 14.36 0.60
N TRP A 218 -1.54 13.10 0.30
CA TRP A 218 -0.28 12.75 -0.37
C TRP A 218 -0.17 13.40 -1.75
N MET A 219 -1.21 13.28 -2.59
CA MET A 219 -1.23 13.88 -3.91
C MET A 219 -1.10 15.41 -3.84
N ARG A 220 -1.79 16.05 -2.88
CA ARG A 220 -1.68 17.50 -2.67
C ARG A 220 -0.30 17.90 -2.19
N ALA A 221 0.25 17.17 -1.22
CA ALA A 221 1.59 17.43 -0.71
C ALA A 221 2.64 17.36 -1.82
N MET A 222 2.57 16.34 -2.67
CA MET A 222 3.49 16.18 -3.81
C MET A 222 3.37 17.29 -4.85
N ARG A 223 2.17 17.87 -5.02
CA ARG A 223 1.95 19.00 -5.96
C ARG A 223 2.34 20.35 -5.39
N LEU A 224 2.23 20.54 -4.08
CA LEU A 224 2.50 21.83 -3.41
C LEU A 224 3.96 21.98 -2.97
N THR A 225 4.76 20.94 -3.06
CA THR A 225 6.15 20.99 -2.61
C THR A 225 7.08 21.40 -3.72
N ASP A 226 7.99 22.35 -3.41
CA ASP A 226 9.12 22.67 -4.27
C ASP A 226 10.24 21.60 -4.18
N ASN A 227 10.17 20.72 -3.18
CA ASN A 227 11.15 19.66 -2.97
C ASN A 227 10.49 18.35 -2.53
N PRO A 228 10.11 17.46 -3.48
CA PRO A 228 9.50 16.16 -3.21
C PRO A 228 10.30 15.29 -2.23
N LEU A 229 11.65 15.44 -2.20
CA LEU A 229 12.52 14.68 -1.30
C LEU A 229 12.30 15.01 0.18
N ARG A 230 11.86 16.23 0.51
CA ARG A 230 11.51 16.58 1.90
C ARG A 230 10.29 15.84 2.39
N ILE A 231 9.26 15.72 1.53
CA ILE A 231 8.03 15.01 1.87
C ILE A 231 8.29 13.51 1.93
N SER A 232 8.99 12.94 0.95
CA SER A 232 9.30 11.52 0.96
C SER A 232 10.19 11.09 2.13
N SER A 233 11.00 12.01 2.69
CA SER A 233 11.79 11.69 3.89
C SER A 233 10.94 11.49 5.16
N LEU A 234 9.73 12.06 5.22
CA LEU A 234 8.82 11.84 6.35
C LEU A 234 8.34 10.38 6.46
N ILE A 235 8.44 9.61 5.39
CA ILE A 235 8.09 8.19 5.41
C ILE A 235 8.91 7.40 6.43
N PHE A 236 10.16 7.83 6.72
CA PHE A 236 11.01 7.17 7.71
C PHE A 236 10.54 7.32 9.16
N LEU A 237 9.65 8.28 9.43
CA LEU A 237 9.06 8.45 10.76
C LEU A 237 7.94 7.42 11.03
N ALA A 238 7.33 6.89 9.98
CA ALA A 238 6.17 6.04 10.13
C ALA A 238 6.48 4.66 10.76
N PRO A 239 7.57 3.92 10.43
CA PRO A 239 7.88 2.66 11.07
C PRO A 239 8.12 2.75 12.59
N PRO A 240 8.95 3.67 13.13
CA PRO A 240 9.12 3.79 14.58
C PRO A 240 7.81 4.09 15.31
N LEU A 241 6.99 5.01 14.76
CA LEU A 241 5.68 5.33 15.32
C LEU A 241 4.71 4.14 15.25
N SER A 242 4.77 3.37 14.16
CA SER A 242 3.94 2.17 14.01
C SER A 242 4.34 1.08 15.01
N LEU A 243 5.65 0.85 15.22
CA LEU A 243 6.12 -0.12 16.22
C LEU A 243 5.69 0.25 17.64
N LEU A 244 5.75 1.55 17.99
CA LEU A 244 5.27 2.03 19.27
C LEU A 244 3.78 1.71 19.46
N LEU A 245 2.95 1.94 18.44
CA LEU A 245 1.53 1.65 18.49
C LEU A 245 1.22 0.14 18.48
N ILE A 246 1.98 -0.64 17.71
CA ILE A 246 1.85 -2.11 17.70
C ILE A 246 2.13 -2.65 19.12
N GLY A 247 3.23 -2.22 19.74
CA GLY A 247 3.57 -2.65 21.08
C GLY A 247 2.56 -2.21 22.16
N THR A 248 2.02 -0.97 22.07
CA THR A 248 1.13 -0.42 23.09
C THR A 248 -0.33 -0.77 22.90
N VAL A 249 -0.83 -0.84 21.65
CA VAL A 249 -2.25 -1.04 21.34
C VAL A 249 -2.57 -2.53 21.12
N LEU A 250 -1.71 -3.24 20.38
CA LEU A 250 -1.91 -4.66 20.10
C LEU A 250 -1.24 -5.57 21.17
N ASN A 251 -0.46 -4.99 22.10
CA ASN A 251 0.33 -5.72 23.08
C ASN A 251 1.26 -6.76 22.45
N GLU A 252 1.69 -6.55 21.18
CA GLU A 252 2.68 -7.40 20.54
C GLU A 252 4.07 -7.12 21.13
N THR A 253 4.78 -8.16 21.53
CA THR A 253 6.20 -8.04 21.90
C THR A 253 7.02 -7.84 20.63
N ILE A 254 7.76 -6.73 20.56
CA ILE A 254 8.56 -6.41 19.37
C ILE A 254 9.79 -7.32 19.34
N ALA A 255 9.88 -8.14 18.30
CA ALA A 255 11.00 -9.08 18.12
C ALA A 255 12.30 -8.33 17.78
N GLY A 256 13.41 -8.77 18.34
CA GLY A 256 14.72 -8.19 18.04
C GLY A 256 15.10 -8.33 16.55
N SER A 257 14.73 -9.45 15.92
CA SER A 257 14.89 -9.68 14.48
C SER A 257 14.14 -8.64 13.63
N THR A 258 12.92 -8.28 14.04
CA THR A 258 12.13 -7.24 13.35
C THR A 258 12.79 -5.86 13.47
N LEU A 259 13.32 -5.52 14.65
CA LEU A 259 14.06 -4.26 14.83
C LEU A 259 15.32 -4.21 13.96
N VAL A 260 16.14 -5.26 13.98
CA VAL A 260 17.35 -5.34 13.18
C VAL A 260 17.05 -5.30 11.69
N GLY A 261 16.10 -6.13 11.23
CA GLY A 261 15.70 -6.17 9.83
C GLY A 261 15.11 -4.85 9.35
N LEU A 262 14.29 -4.19 10.16
CA LEU A 262 13.74 -2.87 9.85
C LEU A 262 14.85 -1.80 9.73
N VAL A 263 15.83 -1.80 10.62
CA VAL A 263 16.99 -0.88 10.52
C VAL A 263 17.72 -1.11 9.20
N ILE A 264 17.97 -2.35 8.81
CA ILE A 264 18.63 -2.68 7.53
C ILE A 264 17.79 -2.17 6.33
N ILE A 265 16.47 -2.38 6.35
CA ILE A 265 15.55 -1.87 5.31
C ILE A 265 15.63 -0.34 5.23
N LEU A 266 15.55 0.35 6.37
CA LEU A 266 15.61 1.80 6.42
C LEU A 266 16.96 2.35 5.96
N MET A 267 18.07 1.66 6.24
CA MET A 267 19.40 2.05 5.72
C MET A 267 19.44 1.96 4.18
N GLY A 268 18.87 0.93 3.58
CA GLY A 268 18.78 0.81 2.13
C GLY A 268 17.92 1.92 1.51
N LEU A 269 16.76 2.21 2.11
CA LEU A 269 15.88 3.31 1.69
C LEU A 269 16.56 4.68 1.81
N ALA A 270 17.23 4.95 2.95
CA ALA A 270 17.95 6.19 3.16
C ALA A 270 19.11 6.36 2.16
N GLY A 271 19.82 5.27 1.87
CA GLY A 271 20.87 5.26 0.86
C GLY A 271 20.34 5.60 -0.54
N GLN A 272 19.20 5.04 -0.94
CA GLN A 272 18.58 5.42 -2.22
C GLN A 272 18.19 6.89 -2.27
N GLN A 273 17.54 7.42 -1.25
CA GLN A 273 17.22 8.85 -1.21
C GLN A 273 18.45 9.76 -1.24
N TRP A 274 19.56 9.31 -0.66
CA TRP A 274 20.82 10.08 -0.73
C TRP A 274 21.39 10.09 -2.16
N LEU A 275 21.33 8.96 -2.88
CA LEU A 275 21.74 8.88 -4.28
C LEU A 275 20.89 9.77 -5.20
N ASP A 276 19.57 9.79 -4.97
CA ASP A 276 18.65 10.62 -5.75
C ASP A 276 18.88 12.12 -5.54
N ARG A 277 19.37 12.51 -4.36
CA ARG A 277 19.77 13.90 -4.09
C ARG A 277 21.09 14.31 -4.76
N ALA A 278 21.95 13.36 -5.04
CA ALA A 278 23.26 13.61 -5.62
C ALA A 278 23.25 13.70 -7.15
N ARG A 279 22.13 13.40 -7.77
CA ARG A 279 21.83 13.54 -9.22
C ARG A 279 21.07 14.82 -9.50
#